data_aed6694f31f875d709407de4811db0b7
#
_entry.id   aed6694f31f875d709407de4811db0b7
#
_cell.length_a   1.000
_cell.length_b   1.000
_cell.length_c   1.000
_cell.angle_alpha   90.00
_cell.angle_beta   90.00
_cell.angle_gamma   90.00
#
_symmetry.space_group_name_H-M   'P 1'
#
loop_
_entity.id
_entity.type
_entity.pdbx_description
1 polymer ?
#
loop_
_entity_poly.entity_id
_entity_poly.type
_entity_poly.pdbx_seq_one_letter_code
_entity_poly.pdbx_strand_id
1 'polypeptide(L)'
;MSSKKLFLVCSIFITTSIAFSEVKQKDSVSTSPLPWLSGVINGSYENRIKPELGIGVNAFTWNYVSSDWKFSIIGFGPNGRYYFKKENDGPFVGGGLSLISYSWSGLGQTGSGTITSLGGEGGYQWRWENFFNEATIGLALAGAIETSDGTSANVGSAIGGIGYKLGWYF
;
A
#
# COMPACT_ATOMS: atom_id res chain seq x y z
N MET A 1 -22.76 1.75 -12.01
CA MET A 1 -21.54 1.45 -12.81
C MET A 1 -21.37 -0.05 -12.86
N SER A 2 -21.37 -0.66 -14.04
CA SER A 2 -21.49 -2.13 -14.21
C SER A 2 -20.25 -2.86 -13.68
N SER A 3 -20.45 -3.91 -12.86
CA SER A 3 -19.40 -4.73 -12.22
C SER A 3 -18.42 -5.41 -13.20
N LYS A 4 -18.74 -5.42 -14.49
CA LYS A 4 -17.88 -5.97 -15.57
C LYS A 4 -16.65 -5.13 -15.89
N LYS A 5 -16.61 -3.84 -15.53
CA LYS A 5 -15.45 -2.97 -15.81
C LYS A 5 -14.36 -3.08 -14.73
N LEU A 6 -14.69 -3.53 -13.54
CA LEU A 6 -13.72 -3.70 -12.45
C LEU A 6 -12.85 -4.95 -12.65
N PHE A 7 -13.40 -5.99 -13.29
CA PHE A 7 -12.64 -7.23 -13.56
C PHE A 7 -11.56 -7.07 -14.63
N LEU A 8 -11.73 -6.13 -15.55
CA LEU A 8 -10.77 -5.92 -16.65
C LEU A 8 -9.49 -5.21 -16.18
N VAL A 9 -9.57 -4.37 -15.15
CA VAL A 9 -8.40 -3.65 -14.62
C VAL A 9 -7.49 -4.58 -13.82
N CYS A 10 -8.03 -5.56 -13.10
CA CYS A 10 -7.22 -6.56 -12.40
C CYS A 10 -6.50 -7.55 -13.33
N SER A 11 -7.04 -7.80 -14.53
CA SER A 11 -6.47 -8.79 -15.45
C SER A 11 -5.27 -8.27 -16.25
N ILE A 12 -5.06 -6.96 -16.35
CA ILE A 12 -3.98 -6.36 -17.15
C ILE A 12 -2.63 -6.37 -16.40
N PHE A 13 -2.65 -6.51 -15.07
CA PHE A 13 -1.41 -6.51 -14.27
C PHE A 13 -0.67 -7.85 -14.18
N ILE A 14 -1.24 -8.95 -14.72
CA ILE A 14 -0.69 -10.30 -14.55
C ILE A 14 0.22 -10.75 -15.72
N THR A 15 0.30 -10.03 -16.85
CA THR A 15 0.90 -10.56 -18.08
C THR A 15 2.15 -9.87 -18.61
N THR A 16 2.82 -8.99 -17.88
CA THR A 16 4.11 -8.46 -18.29
C THR A 16 5.26 -9.16 -17.57
N SER A 17 5.48 -10.44 -17.89
CA SER A 17 6.74 -11.12 -17.60
C SER A 17 7.80 -10.64 -18.59
N ILE A 18 8.45 -9.52 -18.32
CA ILE A 18 9.63 -9.10 -19.08
C ILE A 18 10.81 -9.90 -18.54
N ALA A 19 11.38 -10.73 -19.41
CA ALA A 19 12.57 -11.51 -19.15
C ALA A 19 13.78 -10.61 -18.83
N PHE A 20 14.14 -10.54 -17.54
CA PHE A 20 15.45 -10.06 -17.09
C PHE A 20 16.08 -11.10 -16.15
N SER A 21 17.31 -11.42 -16.48
CA SER A 21 18.38 -12.18 -15.82
C SER A 21 18.25 -12.50 -14.32
N GLU A 22 18.29 -13.80 -14.03
CA GLU A 22 18.81 -14.48 -12.81
C GLU A 22 18.73 -13.78 -11.43
N VAL A 23 17.56 -13.36 -11.01
CA VAL A 23 17.25 -13.25 -9.59
C VAL A 23 16.32 -14.41 -9.23
N LYS A 24 16.82 -15.33 -8.42
CA LYS A 24 16.16 -16.59 -8.04
C LYS A 24 15.00 -16.36 -7.06
N GLN A 25 14.03 -15.60 -7.34
CA GLN A 25 12.82 -15.19 -6.63
C GLN A 25 12.66 -13.66 -6.74
N LYS A 26 11.91 -13.26 -7.76
CA LYS A 26 11.75 -11.83 -8.11
C LYS A 26 10.51 -11.21 -7.48
N ASP A 27 9.52 -12.03 -7.20
CA ASP A 27 8.20 -11.58 -6.81
C ASP A 27 7.94 -11.88 -5.36
N SER A 28 7.29 -10.96 -4.68
CA SER A 28 6.85 -11.17 -3.31
C SER A 28 5.47 -10.59 -3.06
N VAL A 29 4.76 -11.22 -2.14
CA VAL A 29 3.54 -10.68 -1.55
C VAL A 29 3.74 -10.52 -0.05
N SER A 30 3.19 -9.47 0.51
CA SER A 30 3.27 -9.23 1.95
C SER A 30 2.01 -8.56 2.50
N THR A 31 1.87 -8.63 3.80
CA THR A 31 0.80 -8.00 4.55
C THR A 31 1.30 -7.55 5.91
N SER A 32 0.64 -6.56 6.50
CA SER A 32 0.89 -6.09 7.86
C SER A 32 -0.20 -6.61 8.79
N PRO A 33 0.09 -7.57 9.69
CA PRO A 33 -0.94 -8.16 10.55
C PRO A 33 -1.40 -7.24 11.69
N LEU A 34 -0.58 -6.30 12.14
CA LEU A 34 -0.94 -5.40 13.23
C LEU A 34 -2.18 -4.54 12.94
N PRO A 35 -2.33 -3.90 11.75
CA PRO A 35 -3.54 -3.17 11.39
C PRO A 35 -4.81 -4.03 11.33
N TRP A 36 -4.70 -5.35 11.17
CA TRP A 36 -5.86 -6.24 11.17
C TRP A 36 -6.61 -6.22 12.50
N LEU A 37 -5.90 -6.00 13.60
CA LEU A 37 -6.50 -5.88 14.94
C LEU A 37 -7.46 -4.68 15.04
N SER A 38 -7.29 -3.67 14.19
CA SER A 38 -8.20 -2.51 14.07
C SER A 38 -9.11 -2.59 12.84
N GLY A 39 -9.20 -3.76 12.18
CA GLY A 39 -10.08 -3.98 11.04
C GLY A 39 -9.52 -3.48 9.69
N VAL A 40 -8.27 -3.05 9.64
CA VAL A 40 -7.60 -2.66 8.38
C VAL A 40 -7.03 -3.90 7.71
N ILE A 41 -7.52 -4.24 6.54
CA ILE A 41 -6.96 -5.31 5.69
C ILE A 41 -6.03 -4.66 4.68
N ASN A 42 -4.82 -5.17 4.54
CA ASN A 42 -3.81 -4.64 3.63
C ASN A 42 -3.00 -5.75 2.96
N GLY A 43 -2.41 -5.41 1.83
CA GLY A 43 -1.51 -6.28 1.09
C GLY A 43 -0.59 -5.49 0.19
N SER A 44 0.56 -6.06 -0.12
CA SER A 44 1.54 -5.50 -1.04
C SER A 44 2.04 -6.59 -1.97
N TYR A 45 2.31 -6.20 -3.21
CA TYR A 45 3.05 -6.98 -4.19
C TYR A 45 4.30 -6.19 -4.58
N GLU A 46 5.44 -6.86 -4.67
CA GLU A 46 6.70 -6.27 -5.11
C GLU A 46 7.39 -7.19 -6.11
N ASN A 47 7.87 -6.62 -7.21
CA ASN A 47 8.74 -7.26 -8.18
C ASN A 47 10.15 -6.65 -8.08
N ARG A 48 11.17 -7.49 -7.95
CA ARG A 48 12.58 -7.10 -7.98
C ARG A 48 13.05 -6.97 -9.41
N ILE A 49 13.16 -5.74 -9.89
CA ILE A 49 13.70 -5.44 -11.23
C ILE A 49 15.23 -5.51 -11.27
N LYS A 50 15.88 -5.35 -10.12
CA LYS A 50 17.32 -5.56 -9.87
C LYS A 50 17.49 -6.14 -8.46
N PRO A 51 18.64 -6.76 -8.14
CA PRO A 51 18.90 -7.25 -6.80
C PRO A 51 18.69 -6.22 -5.68
N GLU A 52 19.00 -4.95 -5.98
CA GLU A 52 18.87 -3.84 -5.03
C GLU A 52 17.58 -3.04 -5.20
N LEU A 53 16.81 -3.22 -6.29
CA LEU A 53 15.67 -2.35 -6.62
C LEU A 53 14.39 -3.14 -6.79
N GLY A 54 13.42 -2.88 -5.93
CA GLY A 54 12.05 -3.39 -6.01
C GLY A 54 11.08 -2.30 -6.45
N ILE A 55 10.10 -2.67 -7.24
CA ILE A 55 8.92 -1.86 -7.55
C ILE A 55 7.67 -2.65 -7.21
N GLY A 56 6.65 -2.00 -6.72
CA GLY A 56 5.47 -2.70 -6.26
C GLY A 56 4.22 -1.84 -6.18
N VAL A 57 3.19 -2.45 -5.64
CA VAL A 57 1.92 -1.79 -5.32
C VAL A 57 1.47 -2.19 -3.93
N ASN A 58 0.88 -1.25 -3.23
CA ASN A 58 0.23 -1.48 -1.95
C ASN A 58 -1.27 -1.24 -2.10
N ALA A 59 -2.07 -2.00 -1.37
CA ALA A 59 -3.50 -1.75 -1.24
C ALA A 59 -3.96 -2.00 0.19
N PHE A 60 -4.94 -1.23 0.65
CA PHE A 60 -5.58 -1.45 1.94
C PHE A 60 -7.04 -1.03 1.91
N THR A 61 -7.81 -1.59 2.82
CA THR A 61 -9.20 -1.19 3.06
C THR A 61 -9.49 -1.22 4.55
N TRP A 62 -10.34 -0.32 4.97
CA TRP A 62 -10.88 -0.27 6.32
C TRP A 62 -12.36 0.08 6.28
N ASN A 63 -13.16 -0.68 7.02
CA ASN A 63 -14.59 -0.44 7.15
C ASN A 63 -14.95 -0.42 8.64
N TYR A 64 -15.62 0.62 9.04
CA TYR A 64 -16.15 0.78 10.38
C TYR A 64 -17.66 0.99 10.31
N VAL A 65 -18.41 0.23 11.09
CA VAL A 65 -19.88 0.32 11.20
C VAL A 65 -20.26 0.38 12.66
N SER A 66 -20.99 1.42 13.01
CA SER A 66 -21.64 1.62 14.31
C SER A 66 -23.14 1.83 14.09
N SER A 67 -23.93 1.93 15.16
CA SER A 67 -25.37 2.21 15.06
C SER A 67 -25.70 3.45 14.24
N ASP A 68 -24.91 4.52 14.39
CA ASP A 68 -25.18 5.82 13.80
C ASP A 68 -24.20 6.24 12.72
N TRP A 69 -23.09 5.51 12.57
CA TRP A 69 -22.01 5.87 11.66
C TRP A 69 -21.50 4.67 10.85
N LYS A 70 -21.27 4.92 9.56
CA LYS A 70 -20.54 4.03 8.67
C LYS A 70 -19.38 4.81 8.08
N PHE A 71 -18.22 4.20 8.07
CA PHE A 71 -17.02 4.78 7.49
C PHE A 71 -16.29 3.72 6.66
N SER A 72 -15.86 4.07 5.46
CA SER A 72 -15.13 3.17 4.57
C SER A 72 -13.94 3.91 3.97
N ILE A 73 -12.80 3.26 3.97
CA ILE A 73 -11.59 3.72 3.28
C ILE A 73 -11.10 2.60 2.38
N ILE A 74 -10.67 2.95 1.19
CA ILE A 74 -9.86 2.12 0.31
C ILE A 74 -8.68 2.93 -0.20
N GLY A 75 -7.50 2.37 -0.14
CA GLY A 75 -6.30 3.01 -0.64
C GLY A 75 -5.45 2.04 -1.45
N PHE A 76 -4.77 2.57 -2.46
CA PHE A 76 -3.79 1.83 -3.25
C PHE A 76 -2.77 2.79 -3.84
N GLY A 77 -1.59 2.25 -4.19
CA GLY A 77 -0.59 3.06 -4.86
C GLY A 77 0.70 2.32 -5.16
N PRO A 78 1.48 2.84 -6.12
CA PRO A 78 2.80 2.31 -6.44
C PRO A 78 3.82 2.69 -5.37
N ASN A 79 4.80 1.81 -5.21
CA ASN A 79 5.96 2.05 -4.36
C ASN A 79 7.24 1.54 -5.02
N GLY A 80 8.36 2.10 -4.59
CA GLY A 80 9.69 1.63 -4.96
C GLY A 80 10.56 1.50 -3.71
N ARG A 81 11.46 0.52 -3.71
CA ARG A 81 12.37 0.24 -2.60
C ARG A 81 13.78 0.00 -3.10
N TYR A 82 14.73 0.53 -2.37
CA TYR A 82 16.15 0.25 -2.54
C TYR A 82 16.67 -0.55 -1.35
N TYR A 83 17.25 -1.71 -1.62
CA TYR A 83 17.84 -2.62 -0.66
C TYR A 83 19.34 -2.48 -0.67
N PHE A 84 19.95 -2.28 0.49
CA PHE A 84 21.40 -2.10 0.61
C PHE A 84 22.17 -3.41 0.49
N LYS A 85 21.49 -4.55 0.59
CA LYS A 85 22.06 -5.88 0.38
C LYS A 85 21.32 -6.62 -0.73
N LYS A 86 22.05 -7.35 -1.57
CA LYS A 86 21.51 -8.09 -2.73
C LYS A 86 20.68 -9.31 -2.35
N GLU A 87 20.91 -9.86 -1.18
CA GLU A 87 20.32 -11.13 -0.70
C GLU A 87 18.92 -10.97 -0.12
N ASN A 88 18.31 -9.78 -0.22
CA ASN A 88 17.00 -9.50 0.35
C ASN A 88 16.91 -9.69 1.88
N ASP A 89 18.06 -9.62 2.56
CA ASP A 89 18.17 -9.62 4.01
C ASP A 89 18.97 -8.38 4.41
N GLY A 90 18.38 -7.48 5.15
CA GLY A 90 19.06 -6.27 5.57
C GLY A 90 18.24 -4.99 5.48
N PRO A 91 18.92 -3.85 5.62
CA PRO A 91 18.26 -2.56 5.59
C PRO A 91 17.79 -2.19 4.19
N PHE A 92 16.70 -1.43 4.14
CA PHE A 92 16.16 -0.85 2.92
C PHE A 92 15.60 0.55 3.19
N VAL A 93 15.43 1.30 2.12
CA VAL A 93 14.66 2.54 2.08
C VAL A 93 13.67 2.48 0.92
N GLY A 94 12.56 3.15 1.06
CA GLY A 94 11.54 3.15 0.02
C GLY A 94 10.66 4.38 0.08
N GLY A 95 9.83 4.49 -0.94
CA GLY A 95 8.82 5.53 -1.00
C GLY A 95 7.75 5.20 -2.03
N GLY A 96 6.63 5.90 -1.95
CA GLY A 96 5.52 5.65 -2.84
C GLY A 96 4.45 6.74 -2.79
N LEU A 97 3.55 6.62 -3.74
CA LEU A 97 2.34 7.42 -3.82
C LEU A 97 1.15 6.57 -3.42
N SER A 98 0.14 7.16 -2.82
CA SER A 98 -1.12 6.49 -2.52
C SER A 98 -2.30 7.37 -2.88
N LEU A 99 -3.29 6.76 -3.51
CA LEU A 99 -4.60 7.33 -3.72
C LEU A 99 -5.57 6.67 -2.74
N ILE A 100 -6.18 7.48 -1.89
CA ILE A 100 -7.03 7.04 -0.79
C ILE A 100 -8.41 7.63 -0.99
N SER A 101 -9.40 6.78 -1.23
CA SER A 101 -10.81 7.18 -1.28
C SER A 101 -11.48 6.83 0.04
N TYR A 102 -12.25 7.77 0.57
CA TYR A 102 -13.05 7.56 1.77
C TYR A 102 -14.51 7.94 1.54
N SER A 103 -15.38 7.30 2.28
CA SER A 103 -16.80 7.65 2.36
C SER A 103 -17.30 7.46 3.79
N TRP A 104 -18.25 8.28 4.18
CA TRP A 104 -18.90 8.19 5.47
C TRP A 104 -20.39 8.48 5.37
N SER A 105 -21.16 7.92 6.28
CA SER A 105 -22.57 8.25 6.47
C SER A 105 -22.92 8.20 7.94
N GLY A 106 -23.69 9.17 8.41
CA GLY A 106 -24.14 9.25 9.80
C GLY A 106 -25.09 10.42 10.02
N LEU A 107 -26.01 10.27 10.96
CA LEU A 107 -26.98 11.31 11.36
C LEU A 107 -27.76 11.92 10.15
N GLY A 108 -28.07 11.10 9.15
CA GLY A 108 -28.77 11.56 7.94
C GLY A 108 -27.90 12.33 6.93
N GLN A 109 -26.59 12.40 7.16
CA GLN A 109 -25.63 13.02 6.26
C GLN A 109 -24.69 11.99 5.65
N THR A 110 -24.17 12.30 4.47
CA THR A 110 -23.17 11.48 3.77
C THR A 110 -22.10 12.37 3.20
N GLY A 111 -20.87 11.84 3.10
CA GLY A 111 -19.77 12.54 2.45
C GLY A 111 -18.77 11.53 1.90
N SER A 112 -18.00 11.99 0.93
CA SER A 112 -16.90 11.22 0.33
C SER A 112 -15.82 12.14 -0.18
N GLY A 113 -14.62 11.60 -0.37
CA GLY A 113 -13.53 12.35 -0.95
C GLY A 113 -12.36 11.44 -1.29
N THR A 114 -11.34 12.06 -1.88
CA THR A 114 -10.11 11.39 -2.27
C THR A 114 -8.91 12.19 -1.76
N ILE A 115 -7.93 11.48 -1.25
CA ILE A 115 -6.68 12.05 -0.74
C ILE A 115 -5.53 11.43 -1.53
N THR A 116 -4.63 12.26 -2.04
CA THR A 116 -3.34 11.81 -2.57
C THR A 116 -2.29 11.95 -1.47
N SER A 117 -1.47 10.93 -1.29
CA SER A 117 -0.39 10.98 -0.29
C SER A 117 0.94 10.54 -0.91
N LEU A 118 2.02 11.16 -0.45
CA LEU A 118 3.40 10.79 -0.74
C LEU A 118 4.03 10.27 0.54
N GLY A 119 4.58 9.05 0.50
CA GLY A 119 5.21 8.43 1.66
C GLY A 119 6.64 8.00 1.41
N GLY A 120 7.43 7.97 2.51
CA GLY A 120 8.75 7.37 2.56
C GLY A 120 8.85 6.42 3.75
N GLU A 121 9.61 5.36 3.59
CA GLU A 121 9.86 4.38 4.64
C GLU A 121 11.33 3.95 4.65
N GLY A 122 11.82 3.56 5.81
CA GLY A 122 13.06 2.83 5.98
C GLY A 122 12.83 1.66 6.91
N GLY A 123 13.60 0.61 6.75
CA GLY A 123 13.38 -0.57 7.56
C GLY A 123 14.48 -1.60 7.44
N TYR A 124 14.22 -2.71 8.07
CA TYR A 124 15.06 -3.90 8.01
C TYR A 124 14.21 -5.10 7.70
N GLN A 125 14.65 -5.91 6.72
CA GLN A 125 14.04 -7.17 6.33
C GLN A 125 14.91 -8.33 6.81
N TRP A 126 14.29 -9.31 7.46
CA TRP A 126 14.88 -10.62 7.79
C TRP A 126 14.25 -11.65 6.88
N ARG A 127 15.07 -12.47 6.23
CA ARG A 127 14.64 -13.50 5.30
C ARG A 127 15.03 -14.90 5.75
N TRP A 128 14.10 -15.84 5.58
CA TRP A 128 14.31 -17.27 5.74
C TRP A 128 13.76 -17.98 4.50
N GLU A 129 14.66 -18.43 3.63
CA GLU A 129 14.28 -19.04 2.35
C GLU A 129 13.30 -18.15 1.55
N ASN A 130 12.03 -18.57 1.49
CA ASN A 130 10.98 -17.87 0.78
C ASN A 130 10.16 -16.92 1.68
N PHE A 131 10.26 -17.08 2.99
CA PHE A 131 9.55 -16.25 3.96
C PHE A 131 10.41 -15.06 4.38
N PHE A 132 9.77 -13.94 4.64
CA PHE A 132 10.42 -12.78 5.25
C PHE A 132 9.50 -12.05 6.22
N ASN A 133 10.10 -11.32 7.12
CA ASN A 133 9.44 -10.29 7.89
C ASN A 133 10.21 -8.96 7.78
N GLU A 134 9.52 -7.87 8.04
CA GLU A 134 10.08 -6.52 8.00
C GLU A 134 9.61 -5.72 9.20
N ALA A 135 10.54 -4.94 9.76
CA ALA A 135 10.22 -3.82 10.64
C ALA A 135 10.50 -2.52 9.90
N THR A 136 9.56 -1.59 9.92
CA THR A 136 9.64 -0.32 9.19
C THR A 136 9.32 0.87 10.07
N ILE A 137 9.90 1.99 9.73
CA ILE A 137 9.49 3.32 10.18
C ILE A 137 9.22 4.16 8.94
N GLY A 138 8.15 4.91 8.93
CA GLY A 138 7.77 5.69 7.75
C GLY A 138 7.11 7.01 8.10
N LEU A 139 7.06 7.86 7.08
CA LEU A 139 6.39 9.15 7.10
C LEU A 139 5.57 9.28 5.83
N ALA A 140 4.33 9.72 5.95
CA ALA A 140 3.46 10.06 4.83
C ALA A 140 3.00 11.51 4.95
N LEU A 141 3.02 12.20 3.83
CA LEU A 141 2.51 13.55 3.67
C LEU A 141 1.19 13.46 2.91
N ALA A 142 0.11 13.90 3.52
CA ALA A 142 -1.18 14.03 2.84
C ALA A 142 -1.16 15.31 1.98
N GLY A 143 -1.52 15.15 0.73
CA GLY A 143 -1.67 16.24 -0.23
C GLY A 143 -3.08 16.82 -0.23
N ALA A 144 -3.58 17.20 -1.42
CA ALA A 144 -4.91 17.75 -1.59
C ALA A 144 -6.00 16.72 -1.26
N ILE A 145 -7.04 17.16 -0.55
CA ILE A 145 -8.31 16.45 -0.41
C ILE A 145 -9.25 17.04 -1.45
N GLU A 146 -9.79 16.18 -2.31
CA GLU A 146 -10.90 16.53 -3.19
C GLU A 146 -12.19 15.95 -2.60
N THR A 147 -13.14 16.80 -2.29
CA THR A 147 -14.45 16.41 -1.78
C THR A 147 -15.46 16.30 -2.93
N SER A 148 -16.54 15.55 -2.71
CA SER A 148 -17.57 15.29 -3.72
C SER A 148 -18.32 16.52 -4.20
N ASP A 149 -18.24 17.64 -3.51
CA ASP A 149 -18.80 18.94 -3.88
C ASP A 149 -17.84 19.81 -4.74
N GLY A 150 -16.66 19.24 -5.08
CA GLY A 150 -15.65 19.95 -5.88
C GLY A 150 -14.76 20.91 -5.06
N THR A 151 -14.90 20.94 -3.76
CA THR A 151 -14.02 21.74 -2.89
C THR A 151 -12.70 21.01 -2.71
N SER A 152 -11.58 21.67 -2.99
CA SER A 152 -10.25 21.15 -2.70
C SER A 152 -9.64 21.87 -1.51
N ALA A 153 -9.13 21.11 -0.54
CA ALA A 153 -8.37 21.63 0.59
C ALA A 153 -6.96 21.06 0.57
N ASN A 154 -5.96 21.92 0.71
CA ASN A 154 -4.58 21.48 0.88
C ASN A 154 -4.36 21.10 2.34
N VAL A 155 -4.24 19.80 2.62
CA VAL A 155 -4.03 19.29 3.97
C VAL A 155 -2.56 18.88 4.09
N GLY A 156 -1.71 19.81 4.40
CA GLY A 156 -0.29 19.58 4.69
C GLY A 156 -0.08 18.82 6.01
N SER A 157 -0.69 17.65 6.16
CA SER A 157 -0.54 16.81 7.36
C SER A 157 0.53 15.76 7.14
N ALA A 158 1.46 15.64 8.09
CA ALA A 158 2.46 14.58 8.14
C ALA A 158 2.02 13.52 9.16
N ILE A 159 2.02 12.26 8.74
CA ILE A 159 1.70 11.11 9.60
C ILE A 159 2.91 10.19 9.60
N GLY A 160 3.51 9.98 10.78
CA GLY A 160 4.59 9.00 10.97
C GLY A 160 4.07 7.72 11.61
N GLY A 161 4.74 6.62 11.38
CA GLY A 161 4.36 5.35 11.97
C GLY A 161 5.48 4.31 11.92
N ILE A 162 5.27 3.28 12.74
CA ILE A 162 6.06 2.04 12.71
C ILE A 162 5.21 0.94 12.08
N GLY A 163 5.84 0.05 11.36
CA GLY A 163 5.18 -1.07 10.70
C GLY A 163 5.90 -2.39 10.93
N TYR A 164 5.14 -3.46 10.80
CA TYR A 164 5.64 -4.82 10.75
C TYR A 164 4.90 -5.57 9.65
N LYS A 165 5.65 -6.22 8.75
CA LYS A 165 5.10 -6.97 7.63
C LYS A 165 5.59 -8.41 7.65
N LEU A 166 4.76 -9.29 7.15
CA LEU A 166 5.08 -10.68 6.84
C LEU A 166 4.89 -10.89 5.35
N GLY A 167 5.78 -11.64 4.71
CA GLY A 167 5.68 -11.86 3.29
C GLY A 167 6.33 -13.15 2.80
N TRP A 168 6.09 -13.43 1.53
CA TRP A 168 6.54 -14.63 0.83
C TRP A 168 7.08 -14.28 -0.54
N TYR A 169 8.26 -14.83 -0.90
CA TYR A 169 8.88 -14.76 -2.22
C TYR A 169 8.52 -15.98 -3.08
N PHE A 170 8.34 -15.77 -4.37
CA PHE A 170 8.07 -16.83 -5.36
C PHE A 170 8.66 -16.52 -6.75
#